data_007fed5ae65b9c1f4d6449693c3c6f2e
#
_entry.id   007fed5ae65b9c1f4d6449693c3c6f2e
#
_cell.length_a   1.000
_cell.length_b   1.000
_cell.length_c   1.000
_cell.angle_alpha   90.00
_cell.angle_beta   90.00
_cell.angle_gamma   90.00
#
_symmetry.space_group_name_H-M   'P 1'
#
loop_
_entity.id
_entity.type
_entity.pdbx_description
1 polymer ?
#
loop_
_entity_poly.entity_id
_entity_poly.type
_entity_poly.pdbx_seq_one_letter_code
_entity_poly.pdbx_strand_id
1 'polypeptide(L)'
;MNQLVKPLSAAILAAFAVTAAPFALAAGPDLKIALIAGKTGPLEAYAKETETGFMMGLEYLTGGKMEIGGRKLKVIVKDDQNKPDLGRTLLAEAYGDDKVDIAVGTTSSGSAIAMLPVAKEYKKVLIIEPAVADAITGDKWNKYIFRTARSSMQDAMAAASTLKGGSVGFLAQDYAFGRDAIKAGKEALAATGSKARVVHEEYAPATSTDFTAPTQRLFDALKDKPQPRVLGIVWAGPNPMNKIADMRPERFGIALAPGGNILPVMKTWKNYAGTEGTIYYYYAFPKNKMNDWLVAEHTRRFKAPPDMFTAGGFAAASAVFNALSKVPSGNSEQLVAAMEGMNFDTPKGPMSFRKQDHQALQSMYHFRIKKDQKNEWDLLELVREIPAAEMPLPVKNKR
;
A
#
# COMPACT_ATOMS: atom_id res chain seq x y z
N MET A 1 -92.84 13.67 -50.23
CA MET A 1 -91.49 13.03 -50.54
C MET A 1 -90.50 13.50 -49.51
N ASN A 2 -90.41 12.69 -48.44
CA ASN A 2 -89.59 13.00 -47.28
C ASN A 2 -88.21 12.36 -47.43
N GLN A 3 -87.13 13.14 -47.29
CA GLN A 3 -85.84 12.61 -47.10
C GLN A 3 -85.42 12.79 -45.64
N LEU A 4 -85.16 11.65 -44.99
CA LEU A 4 -84.58 11.58 -43.64
C LEU A 4 -83.10 11.86 -43.63
N VAL A 5 -82.67 12.83 -42.85
CA VAL A 5 -81.27 13.08 -42.54
C VAL A 5 -80.96 12.35 -41.24
N LYS A 6 -79.95 11.44 -41.28
CA LYS A 6 -79.36 10.78 -40.08
C LYS A 6 -78.25 11.63 -39.48
N PRO A 7 -78.17 11.78 -38.17
CA PRO A 7 -77.03 12.45 -37.54
C PRO A 7 -75.79 11.51 -37.39
N LEU A 8 -74.60 12.03 -37.76
CA LEU A 8 -73.32 11.40 -37.55
C LEU A 8 -72.90 11.60 -36.07
N SER A 9 -72.79 10.51 -35.35
CA SER A 9 -72.21 10.53 -34.00
C SER A 9 -70.64 10.54 -34.08
N ALA A 10 -70.06 11.65 -33.70
CA ALA A 10 -68.61 11.75 -33.56
C ALA A 10 -68.18 11.16 -32.21
N ALA A 11 -67.50 10.02 -32.25
CA ALA A 11 -66.84 9.43 -31.08
C ALA A 11 -65.45 10.12 -30.86
N ILE A 12 -65.31 10.86 -29.75
CA ILE A 12 -64.05 11.46 -29.31
C ILE A 12 -63.30 10.39 -28.56
N LEU A 13 -62.21 9.84 -29.17
CA LEU A 13 -61.24 9.02 -28.47
C LEU A 13 -60.25 9.95 -27.68
N ALA A 14 -60.43 10.03 -26.36
CA ALA A 14 -59.47 10.64 -25.47
C ALA A 14 -58.26 9.69 -25.28
N ALA A 15 -57.16 9.97 -25.94
CA ALA A 15 -55.88 9.26 -25.72
C ALA A 15 -55.25 9.76 -24.40
N PHE A 16 -55.30 8.93 -23.35
CA PHE A 16 -54.53 9.15 -22.12
C PHE A 16 -53.06 8.84 -22.44
N ALA A 17 -52.23 9.87 -22.64
CA ALA A 17 -50.79 9.75 -22.63
C ALA A 17 -50.34 9.55 -21.19
N VAL A 18 -50.09 8.30 -20.79
CA VAL A 18 -49.41 7.98 -19.54
C VAL A 18 -47.93 8.36 -19.72
N THR A 19 -47.56 9.56 -19.25
CA THR A 19 -46.16 9.96 -19.12
C THR A 19 -45.55 9.11 -18.00
N ALA A 20 -44.83 8.06 -18.36
CA ALA A 20 -43.98 7.33 -17.44
C ALA A 20 -42.87 8.29 -16.97
N ALA A 21 -43.10 8.96 -15.84
CA ALA A 21 -42.02 9.66 -15.15
C ALA A 21 -40.94 8.60 -14.82
N PRO A 22 -39.66 8.85 -15.15
CA PRO A 22 -38.61 7.96 -14.70
C PRO A 22 -38.62 7.97 -13.17
N PHE A 23 -38.93 6.83 -12.56
CA PHE A 23 -38.67 6.62 -11.15
C PHE A 23 -37.17 6.82 -10.93
N ALA A 24 -36.76 8.01 -10.49
CA ALA A 24 -35.45 8.20 -9.90
C ALA A 24 -35.45 7.31 -8.66
N LEU A 25 -34.82 6.13 -8.76
CA LEU A 25 -34.49 5.35 -7.57
C LEU A 25 -33.79 6.31 -6.62
N ALA A 26 -34.38 6.60 -5.48
CA ALA A 26 -33.77 7.41 -4.44
C ALA A 26 -32.41 6.77 -4.14
N ALA A 27 -31.33 7.54 -4.32
CA ALA A 27 -30.00 7.09 -4.00
C ALA A 27 -30.00 6.60 -2.54
N GLY A 28 -29.49 5.39 -2.28
CA GLY A 28 -29.38 4.88 -0.92
C GLY A 28 -28.51 5.81 -0.04
N PRO A 29 -28.41 5.57 1.26
CA PRO A 29 -27.57 6.39 2.14
C PRO A 29 -26.10 6.39 1.65
N ASP A 30 -25.35 7.43 2.00
CA ASP A 30 -23.93 7.57 1.62
C ASP A 30 -23.13 6.30 1.93
N LEU A 31 -22.19 5.96 1.06
CA LEU A 31 -21.17 4.96 1.32
C LEU A 31 -20.06 5.60 2.16
N LYS A 32 -19.86 5.12 3.37
CA LYS A 32 -18.90 5.71 4.30
C LYS A 32 -17.62 4.87 4.38
N ILE A 33 -16.49 5.52 4.27
CA ILE A 33 -15.17 4.90 4.32
C ILE A 33 -14.37 5.59 5.42
N ALA A 34 -13.83 4.84 6.39
CA ALA A 34 -12.84 5.39 7.29
C ALA A 34 -11.44 5.26 6.67
N LEU A 35 -10.66 6.32 6.72
CA LEU A 35 -9.23 6.30 6.44
C LEU A 35 -8.48 6.63 7.72
N ILE A 36 -7.87 5.61 8.34
CA ILE A 36 -7.11 5.76 9.59
C ILE A 36 -5.63 5.77 9.22
N ALA A 37 -4.89 6.78 9.64
CA ALA A 37 -3.49 6.97 9.28
C ALA A 37 -2.72 7.67 10.39
N GLY A 38 -1.41 7.43 10.49
CA GLY A 38 -0.54 8.13 11.43
C GLY A 38 -0.12 9.50 10.91
N LYS A 39 -1.04 10.47 10.95
CA LYS A 39 -0.87 11.81 10.36
C LYS A 39 0.02 12.74 11.19
N THR A 40 0.38 12.32 12.38
CA THR A 40 1.35 13.00 13.26
C THR A 40 2.45 12.05 13.69
N GLY A 41 3.66 12.59 13.94
CA GLY A 41 4.82 11.82 14.35
C GLY A 41 5.74 11.39 13.19
N PRO A 42 6.65 10.42 13.42
CA PRO A 42 7.76 10.14 12.50
C PRO A 42 7.34 9.57 11.14
N LEU A 43 6.12 9.08 10.99
CA LEU A 43 5.58 8.53 9.74
C LEU A 43 4.55 9.46 9.05
N GLU A 44 4.44 10.71 9.48
CA GLU A 44 3.49 11.70 8.95
C GLU A 44 3.54 11.81 7.42
N ALA A 45 4.75 11.86 6.85
CA ALA A 45 4.92 11.97 5.40
C ALA A 45 4.27 10.79 4.66
N TYR A 46 4.43 9.56 5.17
CA TYR A 46 3.84 8.35 4.59
C TYR A 46 2.30 8.38 4.64
N ALA A 47 1.77 8.82 5.78
CA ALA A 47 0.31 8.95 5.97
C ALA A 47 -0.30 9.98 5.03
N LYS A 48 0.34 11.15 4.87
CA LYS A 48 -0.10 12.21 3.94
C LYS A 48 -0.11 11.73 2.49
N GLU A 49 0.94 11.04 2.08
CA GLU A 49 1.02 10.46 0.73
C GLU A 49 -0.06 9.40 0.51
N THR A 50 -0.28 8.51 1.48
CA THR A 50 -1.35 7.49 1.41
C THR A 50 -2.73 8.13 1.29
N GLU A 51 -3.03 9.15 2.09
CA GLU A 51 -4.29 9.90 2.02
C GLU A 51 -4.45 10.58 0.66
N THR A 52 -3.41 11.29 0.18
CA THR A 52 -3.41 11.93 -1.13
C THR A 52 -3.70 10.93 -2.24
N GLY A 53 -3.00 9.80 -2.24
CA GLY A 53 -3.20 8.75 -3.23
C GLY A 53 -4.58 8.10 -3.17
N PHE A 54 -5.11 7.88 -1.95
CA PHE A 54 -6.44 7.33 -1.76
C PHE A 54 -7.53 8.26 -2.32
N MET A 55 -7.45 9.56 -2.02
CA MET A 55 -8.41 10.54 -2.53
C MET A 55 -8.30 10.72 -4.05
N MET A 56 -7.08 10.81 -4.60
CA MET A 56 -6.87 10.88 -6.05
C MET A 56 -7.35 9.60 -6.76
N GLY A 57 -7.18 8.44 -6.14
CA GLY A 57 -7.67 7.18 -6.66
C GLY A 57 -9.19 7.13 -6.74
N LEU A 58 -9.90 7.53 -5.69
CA LEU A 58 -11.36 7.64 -5.71
C LEU A 58 -11.84 8.65 -6.76
N GLU A 59 -11.18 9.80 -6.87
CA GLU A 59 -11.49 10.80 -7.90
C GLU A 59 -11.36 10.22 -9.31
N TYR A 60 -10.25 9.56 -9.62
CA TYR A 60 -10.01 8.93 -10.92
C TYR A 60 -11.07 7.88 -11.24
N LEU A 61 -11.31 6.94 -10.33
CA LEU A 61 -12.18 5.78 -10.54
C LEU A 61 -13.65 6.15 -10.64
N THR A 62 -14.06 7.23 -9.98
CA THR A 62 -15.43 7.74 -10.03
C THR A 62 -15.65 8.80 -11.11
N GLY A 63 -14.62 9.13 -11.92
CA GLY A 63 -14.67 10.22 -12.89
C GLY A 63 -14.96 11.58 -12.23
N GLY A 64 -14.47 11.80 -11.01
CA GLY A 64 -14.64 13.03 -10.22
C GLY A 64 -16.00 13.16 -9.51
N LYS A 65 -16.92 12.24 -9.71
CA LYS A 65 -18.29 12.31 -9.12
C LYS A 65 -18.32 11.96 -7.64
N MET A 66 -17.33 11.21 -7.15
CA MET A 66 -17.29 10.67 -5.79
C MET A 66 -18.57 9.90 -5.45
N GLU A 67 -19.00 9.01 -6.38
CA GLU A 67 -20.21 8.20 -6.27
C GLU A 67 -19.96 6.77 -6.79
N ILE A 68 -20.57 5.78 -6.16
CA ILE A 68 -20.60 4.39 -6.60
C ILE A 68 -22.05 3.89 -6.56
N GLY A 69 -22.56 3.38 -7.67
CA GLY A 69 -23.93 2.85 -7.76
C GLY A 69 -25.00 3.88 -7.38
N GLY A 70 -24.77 5.17 -7.69
CA GLY A 70 -25.68 6.28 -7.36
C GLY A 70 -25.64 6.72 -5.89
N ARG A 71 -24.74 6.17 -5.06
CA ARG A 71 -24.53 6.55 -3.66
C ARG A 71 -23.24 7.38 -3.53
N LYS A 72 -23.31 8.50 -2.79
CA LYS A 72 -22.16 9.35 -2.54
C LYS A 72 -21.14 8.65 -1.65
N LEU A 73 -19.86 8.89 -1.93
CA LEU A 73 -18.74 8.46 -1.09
C LEU A 73 -18.44 9.52 -0.04
N LYS A 74 -18.40 9.14 1.22
CA LYS A 74 -17.95 9.96 2.34
C LYS A 74 -16.73 9.34 2.99
N VAL A 75 -15.59 10.00 2.86
CA VAL A 75 -14.34 9.58 3.52
C VAL A 75 -14.21 10.31 4.86
N ILE A 76 -14.04 9.55 5.93
CA ILE A 76 -13.81 10.04 7.30
C ILE A 76 -12.36 9.74 7.64
N VAL A 77 -11.55 10.79 7.76
CA VAL A 77 -10.11 10.66 8.07
C VAL A 77 -9.91 10.74 9.57
N LYS A 78 -9.13 9.79 10.14
CA LYS A 78 -8.79 9.73 11.55
C LYS A 78 -7.27 9.58 11.72
N ASP A 79 -6.70 10.25 12.71
CA ASP A 79 -5.26 10.23 13.01
C ASP A 79 -4.97 9.31 14.22
N ASP A 80 -4.34 8.17 13.99
CA ASP A 80 -3.95 7.25 15.06
C ASP A 80 -2.59 7.61 15.71
N GLN A 81 -1.92 8.66 15.24
CA GLN A 81 -0.64 9.12 15.75
C GLN A 81 0.43 8.03 15.83
N ASN A 82 0.28 6.96 15.04
CA ASN A 82 1.08 5.74 15.10
C ASN A 82 1.03 5.02 16.47
N LYS A 83 -0.02 5.25 17.26
CA LYS A 83 -0.24 4.64 18.56
C LYS A 83 -1.22 3.46 18.44
N PRO A 84 -0.80 2.22 18.80
CA PRO A 84 -1.64 1.02 18.64
C PRO A 84 -3.00 1.11 19.34
N ASP A 85 -3.03 1.61 20.58
CA ASP A 85 -4.28 1.73 21.34
C ASP A 85 -5.24 2.76 20.73
N LEU A 86 -4.70 3.88 20.23
CA LEU A 86 -5.52 4.90 19.56
C LEU A 86 -6.07 4.36 18.23
N GLY A 87 -5.24 3.66 17.44
CA GLY A 87 -5.69 3.01 16.21
C GLY A 87 -6.85 2.04 16.44
N ARG A 88 -6.75 1.23 17.50
CA ARG A 88 -7.83 0.32 17.93
C ARG A 88 -9.10 1.08 18.27
N THR A 89 -9.01 2.13 19.09
CA THR A 89 -10.15 2.95 19.52
C THR A 89 -10.82 3.62 18.32
N LEU A 90 -10.04 4.27 17.44
CA LEU A 90 -10.57 4.98 16.27
C LEU A 90 -11.25 4.04 15.27
N LEU A 91 -10.77 2.80 15.13
CA LEU A 91 -11.45 1.81 14.28
C LEU A 91 -12.79 1.36 14.90
N ALA A 92 -12.83 1.17 16.24
CA ALA A 92 -14.07 0.83 16.93
C ALA A 92 -15.11 1.96 16.77
N GLU A 93 -14.72 3.23 16.96
CA GLU A 93 -15.57 4.40 16.69
C GLU A 93 -16.05 4.44 15.23
N ALA A 94 -15.16 4.22 14.27
CA ALA A 94 -15.51 4.22 12.86
C ALA A 94 -16.60 3.20 12.53
N TYR A 95 -16.52 1.99 13.09
CA TYR A 95 -17.53 0.96 12.87
C TYR A 95 -18.77 1.13 13.74
N GLY A 96 -18.59 1.52 15.01
CA GLY A 96 -19.66 1.62 16.00
C GLY A 96 -20.49 2.89 15.88
N ASP A 97 -19.83 4.04 15.79
CA ASP A 97 -20.47 5.35 15.86
C ASP A 97 -20.66 5.95 14.46
N ASP A 98 -19.60 6.02 13.66
CA ASP A 98 -19.65 6.58 12.30
C ASP A 98 -20.41 5.68 11.32
N LYS A 99 -20.54 4.36 11.64
CA LYS A 99 -21.22 3.35 10.81
C LYS A 99 -20.59 3.23 9.41
N VAL A 100 -19.27 3.20 9.32
CA VAL A 100 -18.59 3.05 8.04
C VAL A 100 -18.81 1.67 7.43
N ASP A 101 -18.83 1.60 6.10
CA ASP A 101 -18.99 0.36 5.33
C ASP A 101 -17.68 -0.41 5.25
N ILE A 102 -16.57 0.31 5.01
CA ILE A 102 -15.20 -0.21 4.90
C ILE A 102 -14.25 0.74 5.64
N ALA A 103 -13.22 0.21 6.29
CA ALA A 103 -12.09 0.98 6.79
C ALA A 103 -10.83 0.66 5.99
N VAL A 104 -9.96 1.67 5.85
CA VAL A 104 -8.62 1.58 5.24
C VAL A 104 -7.60 2.12 6.24
N GLY A 105 -6.48 1.50 6.37
CA GLY A 105 -5.37 1.95 7.23
C GLY A 105 -4.55 0.77 7.76
N THR A 106 -3.53 1.00 8.49
CA THR A 106 -2.94 2.27 8.92
C THR A 106 -1.43 2.27 8.65
N THR A 107 -0.76 3.37 8.96
CA THR A 107 0.66 3.59 8.59
C THR A 107 1.62 2.68 9.37
N SER A 108 1.45 2.57 10.68
CA SER A 108 2.32 1.76 11.55
C SER A 108 1.87 0.29 11.60
N SER A 109 2.82 -0.65 11.44
CA SER A 109 2.53 -2.08 11.60
C SER A 109 2.03 -2.44 13.02
N GLY A 110 2.51 -1.73 14.05
CA GLY A 110 2.03 -1.92 15.42
C GLY A 110 0.57 -1.53 15.57
N SER A 111 0.18 -0.36 15.06
CA SER A 111 -1.21 0.11 15.05
C SER A 111 -2.10 -0.81 14.20
N ALA A 112 -1.63 -1.22 13.00
CA ALA A 112 -2.37 -2.14 12.15
C ALA A 112 -2.70 -3.45 12.88
N ILE A 113 -1.71 -4.08 13.52
CA ILE A 113 -1.90 -5.33 14.28
C ILE A 113 -2.93 -5.14 15.41
N ALA A 114 -2.91 -4.01 16.11
CA ALA A 114 -3.87 -3.72 17.18
C ALA A 114 -5.32 -3.53 16.68
N MET A 115 -5.49 -3.13 15.42
CA MET A 115 -6.79 -2.94 14.76
C MET A 115 -7.44 -4.25 14.29
N LEU A 116 -6.65 -5.30 14.00
CA LEU A 116 -7.18 -6.55 13.41
C LEU A 116 -8.27 -7.23 14.23
N PRO A 117 -8.18 -7.34 15.59
CA PRO A 117 -9.25 -7.91 16.40
C PRO A 117 -10.56 -7.12 16.31
N VAL A 118 -10.49 -5.78 16.18
CA VAL A 118 -11.67 -4.90 16.09
C VAL A 118 -12.44 -5.20 14.79
N ALA A 119 -11.74 -5.35 13.66
CA ALA A 119 -12.39 -5.72 12.39
C ALA A 119 -13.14 -7.06 12.51
N LYS A 120 -12.58 -8.03 13.25
CA LYS A 120 -13.22 -9.31 13.56
C LYS A 120 -14.45 -9.16 14.44
N GLU A 121 -14.34 -8.37 15.52
CA GLU A 121 -15.41 -8.12 16.49
C GLU A 121 -16.63 -7.47 15.82
N TYR A 122 -16.39 -6.41 15.04
CA TYR A 122 -17.46 -5.70 14.32
C TYR A 122 -17.91 -6.39 13.03
N LYS A 123 -17.21 -7.46 12.62
CA LYS A 123 -17.46 -8.16 11.34
C LYS A 123 -17.48 -7.20 10.14
N LYS A 124 -16.49 -6.30 10.09
CA LYS A 124 -16.36 -5.25 9.08
C LYS A 124 -15.02 -5.33 8.39
N VAL A 125 -15.01 -5.07 7.06
CA VAL A 125 -13.80 -5.13 6.24
C VAL A 125 -12.83 -4.02 6.61
N LEU A 126 -11.57 -4.41 6.87
CA LEU A 126 -10.41 -3.53 7.02
C LEU A 126 -9.38 -3.84 5.93
N ILE A 127 -9.08 -2.84 5.09
CA ILE A 127 -8.03 -2.92 4.08
C ILE A 127 -6.77 -2.28 4.66
N ILE A 128 -5.70 -3.06 4.78
CA ILE A 128 -4.42 -2.57 5.30
C ILE A 128 -3.59 -1.92 4.20
N GLU A 129 -3.28 -0.65 4.39
CA GLU A 129 -2.36 0.19 3.61
C GLU A 129 -1.82 1.29 4.53
N PRO A 130 -0.52 1.58 4.59
CA PRO A 130 0.62 0.89 3.97
C PRO A 130 1.40 -0.08 4.89
N ALA A 131 0.87 -0.49 6.04
CA ALA A 131 1.57 -1.34 7.01
C ALA A 131 1.96 -2.71 6.43
N VAL A 132 3.19 -3.17 6.74
CA VAL A 132 3.84 -4.27 6.01
C VAL A 132 4.12 -5.55 6.80
N ALA A 133 4.01 -5.55 8.15
CA ALA A 133 4.35 -6.74 8.95
C ALA A 133 3.62 -7.99 8.47
N ASP A 134 4.34 -9.10 8.32
CA ASP A 134 3.80 -10.37 7.81
C ASP A 134 2.70 -10.95 8.68
N ALA A 135 2.76 -10.67 10.00
CA ALA A 135 1.74 -11.10 10.96
C ALA A 135 0.32 -10.66 10.57
N ILE A 136 0.17 -9.54 9.84
CA ILE A 136 -1.12 -8.95 9.45
C ILE A 136 -1.96 -9.92 8.62
N THR A 137 -1.36 -10.53 7.59
CA THR A 137 -1.98 -11.56 6.74
C THR A 137 -1.48 -12.98 7.08
N GLY A 138 -0.68 -13.11 8.16
CA GLY A 138 -0.18 -14.34 8.73
C GLY A 138 -0.95 -14.77 9.98
N ASP A 139 -0.25 -14.95 11.09
CA ASP A 139 -0.80 -15.50 12.35
C ASP A 139 -1.87 -14.62 13.03
N LYS A 140 -1.94 -13.34 12.68
CA LYS A 140 -2.96 -12.40 13.19
C LYS A 140 -4.13 -12.18 12.22
N TRP A 141 -4.11 -12.86 11.07
CA TRP A 141 -5.16 -12.74 10.06
C TRP A 141 -6.55 -13.14 10.59
N ASN A 142 -7.56 -12.51 10.05
CA ASN A 142 -8.94 -12.98 10.10
C ASN A 142 -9.66 -12.63 8.80
N LYS A 143 -10.82 -13.24 8.54
CA LYS A 143 -11.50 -13.15 7.24
C LYS A 143 -11.91 -11.73 6.80
N TYR A 144 -11.93 -10.77 7.70
CA TYR A 144 -12.29 -9.37 7.38
C TYR A 144 -11.08 -8.51 7.02
N ILE A 145 -9.86 -9.06 7.06
CA ILE A 145 -8.63 -8.33 6.75
C ILE A 145 -8.22 -8.60 5.31
N PHE A 146 -8.01 -7.52 4.56
CA PHE A 146 -7.38 -7.51 3.25
C PHE A 146 -6.17 -6.60 3.28
N ARG A 147 -5.14 -6.83 2.46
CA ARG A 147 -3.97 -5.97 2.43
C ARG A 147 -3.56 -5.65 1.00
N THR A 148 -3.63 -4.36 0.63
CA THR A 148 -3.10 -3.82 -0.64
C THR A 148 -1.63 -3.45 -0.55
N ALA A 149 -1.13 -3.15 0.65
CA ALA A 149 0.30 -2.96 0.88
C ALA A 149 1.10 -4.23 0.55
N ARG A 150 2.36 -4.04 0.13
CA ARG A 150 3.29 -5.17 0.11
C ARG A 150 3.50 -5.71 1.52
N SER A 151 4.07 -6.90 1.65
CA SER A 151 4.46 -7.47 2.94
C SER A 151 5.96 -7.37 3.16
N SER A 152 6.42 -7.50 4.42
CA SER A 152 7.84 -7.64 4.73
C SER A 152 8.47 -8.80 3.94
N MET A 153 7.73 -9.90 3.75
CA MET A 153 8.20 -11.03 2.94
C MET A 153 8.34 -10.67 1.46
N GLN A 154 7.45 -9.82 0.88
CA GLN A 154 7.63 -9.36 -0.51
C GLN A 154 8.89 -8.50 -0.65
N ASP A 155 9.12 -7.54 0.26
CA ASP A 155 10.36 -6.75 0.28
C ASP A 155 11.59 -7.66 0.40
N ALA A 156 11.54 -8.65 1.29
CA ALA A 156 12.63 -9.58 1.53
C ALA A 156 12.90 -10.52 0.34
N MET A 157 11.85 -11.07 -0.29
CA MET A 157 11.99 -11.92 -1.47
C MET A 157 12.57 -11.14 -2.65
N ALA A 158 12.11 -9.90 -2.88
CA ALA A 158 12.67 -9.04 -3.90
C ALA A 158 14.16 -8.77 -3.64
N ALA A 159 14.54 -8.39 -2.43
CA ALA A 159 15.95 -8.15 -2.07
C ALA A 159 16.80 -9.44 -2.17
N ALA A 160 16.31 -10.57 -1.66
CA ALA A 160 17.01 -11.85 -1.72
C ALA A 160 17.24 -12.35 -3.15
N SER A 161 16.32 -12.04 -4.09
CA SER A 161 16.47 -12.40 -5.50
C SER A 161 17.63 -11.71 -6.20
N THR A 162 18.13 -10.59 -5.64
CA THR A 162 19.30 -9.86 -6.15
C THR A 162 20.62 -10.33 -5.53
N LEU A 163 20.58 -11.16 -4.48
CA LEU A 163 21.75 -11.56 -3.69
C LEU A 163 22.00 -13.07 -3.79
N LYS A 164 22.97 -13.46 -4.60
CA LYS A 164 23.29 -14.89 -4.84
C LYS A 164 24.07 -15.56 -3.72
N GLY A 165 24.82 -14.79 -2.91
CA GLY A 165 25.67 -15.31 -1.84
C GLY A 165 26.31 -14.19 -1.01
N GLY A 166 27.25 -14.54 -0.11
CA GLY A 166 27.97 -13.60 0.73
C GLY A 166 27.40 -13.47 2.14
N SER A 167 27.68 -12.34 2.77
CA SER A 167 27.38 -12.09 4.18
C SER A 167 26.50 -10.84 4.35
N VAL A 168 25.46 -10.96 5.16
CA VAL A 168 24.48 -9.89 5.39
C VAL A 168 24.47 -9.51 6.86
N GLY A 169 24.58 -8.21 7.15
CA GLY A 169 24.23 -7.62 8.44
C GLY A 169 22.97 -6.78 8.31
N PHE A 170 22.21 -6.64 9.37
CA PHE A 170 21.01 -5.79 9.37
C PHE A 170 21.06 -4.77 10.49
N LEU A 171 20.74 -3.51 10.17
CA LEU A 171 20.31 -2.50 11.14
C LEU A 171 18.79 -2.29 10.97
N ALA A 172 18.03 -2.51 12.03
CA ALA A 172 16.56 -2.36 11.99
C ALA A 172 16.02 -1.55 13.16
N GLN A 173 14.84 -0.97 12.95
CA GLN A 173 14.08 -0.34 14.03
C GLN A 173 13.53 -1.41 15.00
N ASP A 174 13.62 -1.11 16.29
CA ASP A 174 13.19 -2.02 17.36
C ASP A 174 11.68 -1.92 17.64
N TYR A 175 10.86 -2.33 16.67
CA TYR A 175 9.41 -2.53 16.83
C TYR A 175 8.90 -3.56 15.81
N ALA A 176 7.56 -3.80 15.76
CA ALA A 176 6.95 -4.86 14.96
C ALA A 176 7.46 -4.91 13.52
N PHE A 177 7.60 -3.76 12.84
CA PHE A 177 8.11 -3.68 11.46
C PHE A 177 9.55 -4.22 11.33
N GLY A 178 10.50 -3.68 12.10
CA GLY A 178 11.91 -4.02 11.93
C GLY A 178 12.21 -5.47 12.30
N ARG A 179 11.62 -5.96 13.39
CA ARG A 179 11.77 -7.37 13.82
C ARG A 179 11.19 -8.33 12.81
N ASP A 180 10.01 -8.02 12.27
CA ASP A 180 9.35 -8.83 11.24
C ASP A 180 10.14 -8.84 9.92
N ALA A 181 10.66 -7.69 9.49
CA ALA A 181 11.44 -7.57 8.27
C ALA A 181 12.76 -8.38 8.31
N ILE A 182 13.48 -8.40 9.45
CA ILE A 182 14.68 -9.23 9.59
C ILE A 182 14.32 -10.72 9.54
N LYS A 183 13.24 -11.13 10.23
CA LYS A 183 12.74 -12.51 10.16
C LYS A 183 12.41 -12.89 8.71
N ALA A 184 11.67 -12.04 8.00
CA ALA A 184 11.35 -12.23 6.59
C ALA A 184 12.61 -12.31 5.72
N GLY A 185 13.62 -11.47 5.98
CA GLY A 185 14.90 -11.50 5.28
C GLY A 185 15.63 -12.85 5.39
N LYS A 186 15.69 -13.43 6.59
CA LYS A 186 16.27 -14.77 6.81
C LYS A 186 15.49 -15.86 6.07
N GLU A 187 14.17 -15.83 6.16
CA GLU A 187 13.29 -16.80 5.48
C GLU A 187 13.40 -16.67 3.96
N ALA A 188 13.45 -15.45 3.42
CA ALA A 188 13.56 -15.19 1.99
C ALA A 188 14.90 -15.68 1.40
N LEU A 189 16.02 -15.45 2.09
CA LEU A 189 17.32 -15.97 1.68
C LEU A 189 17.29 -17.51 1.57
N ALA A 190 16.65 -18.19 2.52
CA ALA A 190 16.49 -19.64 2.47
C ALA A 190 15.55 -20.07 1.32
N ALA A 191 14.42 -19.38 1.13
CA ALA A 191 13.41 -19.73 0.13
C ALA A 191 13.87 -19.49 -1.32
N THR A 192 14.72 -18.48 -1.57
CA THR A 192 15.29 -18.18 -2.90
C THR A 192 16.50 -19.04 -3.26
N GLY A 193 16.94 -19.93 -2.37
CA GLY A 193 18.17 -20.72 -2.56
C GLY A 193 19.45 -19.88 -2.56
N SER A 194 19.39 -18.63 -2.04
CA SER A 194 20.57 -17.79 -1.87
C SER A 194 21.58 -18.44 -0.92
N LYS A 195 22.85 -18.39 -1.30
CA LYS A 195 23.97 -18.84 -0.43
C LYS A 195 24.40 -17.77 0.59
N ALA A 196 23.76 -16.59 0.58
CA ALA A 196 24.03 -15.54 1.53
C ALA A 196 23.64 -15.96 2.96
N ARG A 197 24.39 -15.44 3.95
CA ARG A 197 24.13 -15.73 5.36
C ARG A 197 24.01 -14.44 6.16
N VAL A 198 22.98 -14.34 6.99
CA VAL A 198 22.88 -13.28 7.99
C VAL A 198 23.88 -13.57 9.10
N VAL A 199 24.81 -12.67 9.31
CA VAL A 199 25.93 -12.83 10.27
C VAL A 199 25.76 -11.99 11.52
N HIS A 200 25.03 -10.87 11.45
CA HIS A 200 24.78 -10.01 12.60
C HIS A 200 23.52 -9.16 12.41
N GLU A 201 22.86 -8.83 13.51
CA GLU A 201 21.65 -8.01 13.55
C GLU A 201 21.77 -7.00 14.68
N GLU A 202 21.46 -5.75 14.38
CA GLU A 202 21.34 -4.67 15.35
C GLU A 202 19.94 -4.08 15.29
N TYR A 203 19.41 -3.82 16.47
CA TYR A 203 18.12 -3.15 16.63
C TYR A 203 18.32 -1.84 17.38
N ALA A 204 17.73 -0.76 16.87
CA ALA A 204 17.78 0.54 17.53
C ALA A 204 16.36 1.12 17.66
N PRO A 205 16.06 1.83 18.76
CA PRO A 205 14.78 2.52 18.93
C PRO A 205 14.42 3.39 17.72
N ALA A 206 13.13 3.47 17.37
CA ALA A 206 12.67 4.28 16.24
C ALA A 206 13.01 5.78 16.39
N THR A 207 13.25 6.23 17.62
CA THR A 207 13.65 7.60 17.96
C THR A 207 15.16 7.83 17.95
N SER A 208 15.97 6.81 17.61
CA SER A 208 17.42 6.94 17.59
C SER A 208 17.89 7.98 16.59
N THR A 209 18.85 8.79 16.99
CA THR A 209 19.52 9.79 16.15
C THR A 209 21.02 9.52 15.99
N ASP A 210 21.60 8.66 16.84
CA ASP A 210 22.97 8.19 16.76
C ASP A 210 22.99 6.70 16.42
N PHE A 211 23.72 6.36 15.36
CA PHE A 211 23.87 5.00 14.84
C PHE A 211 25.31 4.49 14.88
N THR A 212 26.23 5.26 15.49
CA THR A 212 27.65 4.98 15.47
C THR A 212 27.98 3.61 16.08
N ALA A 213 27.55 3.37 17.30
CA ALA A 213 27.88 2.12 18.00
C ALA A 213 27.26 0.87 17.34
N PRO A 214 25.95 0.82 16.98
CA PRO A 214 25.37 -0.34 16.30
C PRO A 214 25.98 -0.55 14.91
N THR A 215 26.30 0.51 14.17
CA THR A 215 26.94 0.40 12.86
C THR A 215 28.36 -0.13 12.96
N GLN A 216 29.13 0.31 13.96
CA GLN A 216 30.49 -0.20 14.17
C GLN A 216 30.47 -1.70 14.49
N ARG A 217 29.54 -2.19 15.33
CA ARG A 217 29.40 -3.63 15.61
C ARG A 217 29.07 -4.43 14.35
N LEU A 218 28.22 -3.87 13.48
CA LEU A 218 27.92 -4.48 12.18
C LEU A 218 29.13 -4.54 11.26
N PHE A 219 29.94 -3.47 11.19
CA PHE A 219 31.15 -3.46 10.39
C PHE A 219 32.17 -4.48 10.91
N ASP A 220 32.37 -4.56 12.22
CA ASP A 220 33.25 -5.55 12.84
C ASP A 220 32.79 -6.99 12.60
N ALA A 221 31.49 -7.23 12.64
CA ALA A 221 30.90 -8.53 12.33
C ALA A 221 31.05 -8.94 10.86
N LEU A 222 31.06 -7.97 9.92
CA LEU A 222 31.07 -8.20 8.47
C LEU A 222 32.50 -8.20 7.88
N LYS A 223 33.46 -7.40 8.39
CA LYS A 223 34.74 -7.08 7.71
C LYS A 223 35.58 -8.28 7.27
N ASP A 224 35.49 -9.41 7.99
CA ASP A 224 36.27 -10.63 7.71
C ASP A 224 35.40 -11.78 7.16
N LYS A 225 34.12 -11.49 6.77
CA LYS A 225 33.22 -12.51 6.25
C LYS A 225 33.32 -12.63 4.72
N PRO A 226 32.79 -13.72 4.14
CA PRO A 226 32.78 -13.91 2.69
C PRO A 226 32.06 -12.76 1.93
N GLN A 227 32.64 -12.41 0.78
CA GLN A 227 32.05 -11.42 -0.14
C GLN A 227 30.91 -12.02 -0.97
N PRO A 228 29.94 -11.20 -1.45
CA PRO A 228 29.75 -9.77 -1.12
C PRO A 228 29.30 -9.58 0.33
N ARG A 229 29.73 -8.48 0.96
CA ARG A 229 29.29 -8.08 2.29
C ARG A 229 28.25 -6.98 2.15
N VAL A 230 27.08 -7.19 2.71
CA VAL A 230 25.93 -6.29 2.54
C VAL A 230 25.40 -5.87 3.90
N LEU A 231 25.20 -4.58 4.09
CA LEU A 231 24.48 -4.02 5.24
C LEU A 231 23.09 -3.57 4.79
N GLY A 232 22.09 -4.34 5.17
CA GLY A 232 20.68 -4.01 4.97
C GLY A 232 20.18 -3.02 6.03
N ILE A 233 19.53 -1.94 5.58
CA ILE A 233 18.95 -0.90 6.45
C ILE A 233 17.44 -1.01 6.40
N VAL A 234 16.85 -1.46 7.52
CA VAL A 234 15.39 -1.63 7.69
C VAL A 234 14.85 -0.49 8.55
N TRP A 235 14.52 0.63 7.90
CA TRP A 235 14.19 1.85 8.61
C TRP A 235 13.04 2.63 7.93
N ALA A 236 12.00 2.94 8.69
CA ALA A 236 10.90 3.80 8.28
C ALA A 236 11.01 5.19 8.92
N GLY A 237 10.57 6.24 8.21
CA GLY A 237 10.73 7.64 8.65
C GLY A 237 12.15 8.18 8.39
N PRO A 238 12.69 9.03 9.27
CA PRO A 238 14.03 9.60 9.13
C PRO A 238 15.10 8.49 9.00
N ASN A 239 15.67 8.35 7.81
CA ASN A 239 16.50 7.20 7.45
C ASN A 239 17.98 7.43 7.84
N PRO A 240 18.66 6.45 8.48
CA PRO A 240 20.06 6.57 8.93
C PRO A 240 21.10 6.42 7.83
N MET A 241 20.70 6.15 6.57
CA MET A 241 21.64 5.78 5.50
C MET A 241 22.82 6.75 5.35
N ASN A 242 22.55 8.07 5.34
CA ASN A 242 23.64 9.05 5.18
C ASN A 242 24.65 8.98 6.33
N LYS A 243 24.18 8.84 7.59
CA LYS A 243 25.05 8.73 8.78
C LYS A 243 25.89 7.46 8.73
N ILE A 244 25.32 6.36 8.25
CA ILE A 244 26.04 5.08 8.11
C ILE A 244 27.06 5.18 6.97
N ALA A 245 26.69 5.79 5.86
CA ALA A 245 27.58 6.00 4.71
C ALA A 245 28.78 6.91 5.05
N ASP A 246 28.59 7.93 5.90
CA ASP A 246 29.67 8.79 6.39
C ASP A 246 30.72 8.02 7.22
N MET A 247 30.36 6.85 7.77
CA MET A 247 31.29 5.93 8.44
C MET A 247 32.11 5.09 7.48
N ARG A 248 31.98 5.27 6.16
CA ARG A 248 32.80 4.71 5.10
C ARG A 248 32.82 3.17 5.06
N PRO A 249 31.64 2.50 4.96
CA PRO A 249 31.52 1.03 4.92
C PRO A 249 32.37 0.39 3.80
N GLU A 250 32.60 1.11 2.71
CA GLU A 250 33.40 0.63 1.57
C GLU A 250 34.87 0.33 1.97
N ARG A 251 35.41 0.96 3.01
CA ARG A 251 36.75 0.65 3.55
C ARG A 251 36.83 -0.76 4.12
N PHE A 252 35.69 -1.33 4.49
CA PHE A 252 35.56 -2.70 5.00
C PHE A 252 35.05 -3.66 3.92
N GLY A 253 34.91 -3.19 2.67
CA GLY A 253 34.32 -3.94 1.57
C GLY A 253 32.84 -4.25 1.79
N ILE A 254 32.12 -3.37 2.49
CA ILE A 254 30.69 -3.50 2.81
C ILE A 254 29.89 -2.59 1.87
N ALA A 255 28.93 -3.16 1.15
CA ALA A 255 27.95 -2.42 0.36
C ALA A 255 26.71 -2.13 1.21
N LEU A 256 26.16 -0.92 1.07
CA LEU A 256 24.86 -0.60 1.66
C LEU A 256 23.73 -1.11 0.76
N ALA A 257 22.70 -1.68 1.35
CA ALA A 257 21.47 -2.07 0.68
C ALA A 257 20.27 -1.38 1.37
N PRO A 258 19.99 -0.12 1.03
CA PRO A 258 18.79 0.54 1.49
C PRO A 258 17.60 -0.08 0.77
N GLY A 259 16.50 -0.30 1.48
CA GLY A 259 15.21 -0.49 0.84
C GLY A 259 14.80 0.81 0.12
N GLY A 260 13.87 0.71 -0.83
CA GLY A 260 13.25 1.90 -1.40
C GLY A 260 12.63 2.78 -0.31
N ASN A 261 12.67 4.08 -0.50
CA ASN A 261 12.10 5.06 0.42
C ASN A 261 11.35 6.13 -0.36
N ILE A 262 10.72 7.08 0.35
CA ILE A 262 10.06 8.23 -0.28
C ILE A 262 11.07 9.09 -1.03
N LEU A 263 10.61 9.77 -2.08
CA LEU A 263 11.45 10.59 -2.96
C LEU A 263 12.28 11.63 -2.22
N PRO A 264 11.75 12.38 -1.21
CA PRO A 264 12.56 13.34 -0.45
C PRO A 264 13.75 12.71 0.27
N VAL A 265 13.61 11.48 0.78
CA VAL A 265 14.70 10.75 1.41
C VAL A 265 15.69 10.29 0.35
N MET A 266 15.23 9.69 -0.75
CA MET A 266 16.10 9.19 -1.82
C MET A 266 16.87 10.32 -2.54
N LYS A 267 16.35 11.54 -2.59
CA LYS A 267 17.08 12.72 -3.09
C LYS A 267 18.38 12.98 -2.32
N THR A 268 18.45 12.62 -1.04
CA THR A 268 19.67 12.75 -0.25
C THR A 268 20.72 11.71 -0.60
N TRP A 269 20.36 10.68 -1.37
CA TRP A 269 21.24 9.55 -1.74
C TRP A 269 22.02 9.77 -3.04
N LYS A 270 21.92 10.93 -3.67
CA LYS A 270 22.61 11.25 -4.94
C LYS A 270 24.12 10.97 -4.93
N ASN A 271 24.76 11.06 -3.77
CA ASN A 271 26.20 10.79 -3.62
C ASN A 271 26.54 9.29 -3.60
N TYR A 272 25.52 8.42 -3.59
CA TYR A 272 25.66 6.95 -3.54
C TYR A 272 25.29 6.30 -4.88
N ALA A 273 25.61 6.97 -5.99
CA ALA A 273 25.37 6.46 -7.33
C ALA A 273 25.93 5.04 -7.52
N GLY A 274 25.17 4.19 -8.17
CA GLY A 274 25.52 2.77 -8.35
C GLY A 274 25.00 1.85 -7.25
N THR A 275 24.57 2.38 -6.08
CA THR A 275 23.93 1.57 -5.04
C THR A 275 22.62 0.99 -5.56
N GLU A 276 22.40 -0.29 -5.31
CA GLU A 276 21.22 -1.02 -5.74
C GLU A 276 20.28 -1.32 -4.56
N GLY A 277 18.98 -1.43 -4.87
CA GLY A 277 17.95 -1.77 -3.90
C GLY A 277 16.68 -2.24 -4.57
N THR A 278 15.65 -2.51 -3.78
CA THR A 278 14.34 -2.90 -4.29
C THR A 278 13.25 -1.97 -3.78
N ILE A 279 12.24 -1.72 -4.61
CA ILE A 279 11.11 -0.85 -4.30
C ILE A 279 9.84 -1.39 -4.98
N TYR A 280 8.68 -1.14 -4.40
CA TYR A 280 7.41 -1.58 -5.00
C TYR A 280 6.78 -0.56 -5.95
N TYR A 281 7.26 0.67 -5.95
CA TYR A 281 6.84 1.72 -6.88
C TYR A 281 7.87 2.84 -6.97
N TYR A 282 8.14 3.27 -8.18
CA TYR A 282 8.78 4.53 -8.51
C TYR A 282 8.05 5.09 -9.73
N TYR A 283 7.67 6.35 -9.72
CA TYR A 283 6.73 6.95 -10.67
C TYR A 283 7.05 6.70 -12.16
N ALA A 284 8.33 6.54 -12.50
CA ALA A 284 8.80 6.33 -13.86
C ALA A 284 8.82 4.86 -14.31
N PHE A 285 8.61 3.87 -13.41
CA PHE A 285 8.73 2.45 -13.74
C PHE A 285 7.45 1.84 -14.31
N PRO A 286 6.28 1.93 -13.66
CA PRO A 286 5.06 1.35 -14.20
C PRO A 286 4.64 2.05 -15.51
N LYS A 287 4.15 1.26 -16.49
CA LYS A 287 3.71 1.74 -17.80
C LYS A 287 2.24 1.39 -18.00
N ASN A 288 1.35 2.20 -17.45
CA ASN A 288 -0.09 2.04 -17.60
C ASN A 288 -0.82 3.39 -17.45
N LYS A 289 -2.06 3.45 -17.98
CA LYS A 289 -2.87 4.68 -18.02
C LYS A 289 -3.15 5.28 -16.63
N MET A 290 -3.33 4.44 -15.60
CA MET A 290 -3.57 4.94 -14.23
C MET A 290 -2.34 5.64 -13.68
N ASN A 291 -1.14 5.06 -13.91
CA ASN A 291 0.12 5.69 -13.52
C ASN A 291 0.36 6.98 -14.29
N ASP A 292 0.13 6.98 -15.60
CA ASP A 292 0.31 8.17 -16.42
C ASP A 292 -0.56 9.33 -15.93
N TRP A 293 -1.84 9.05 -15.61
CA TRP A 293 -2.75 10.03 -15.05
C TRP A 293 -2.29 10.50 -13.66
N LEU A 294 -1.92 9.55 -12.77
CA LEU A 294 -1.47 9.89 -11.42
C LEU A 294 -0.22 10.77 -11.45
N VAL A 295 0.76 10.44 -12.30
CA VAL A 295 2.00 11.24 -12.46
C VAL A 295 1.68 12.63 -12.97
N ALA A 296 0.86 12.74 -14.01
CA ALA A 296 0.50 14.04 -14.60
C ALA A 296 -0.26 14.90 -13.60
N GLU A 297 -1.29 14.34 -12.95
CA GLU A 297 -2.18 15.11 -12.07
C GLU A 297 -1.51 15.46 -10.73
N HIS A 298 -0.73 14.54 -10.16
CA HIS A 298 0.04 14.79 -8.94
C HIS A 298 1.09 15.89 -9.18
N THR A 299 1.82 15.81 -10.29
CA THR A 299 2.81 16.83 -10.65
C THR A 299 2.15 18.20 -10.89
N ARG A 300 0.99 18.22 -11.51
CA ARG A 300 0.22 19.46 -11.72
C ARG A 300 -0.18 20.10 -10.39
N ARG A 301 -0.68 19.32 -9.41
CA ARG A 301 -1.18 19.79 -8.11
C ARG A 301 -0.06 20.12 -7.14
N PHE A 302 0.94 19.26 -7.03
CA PHE A 302 1.93 19.30 -5.94
C PHE A 302 3.34 19.66 -6.40
N LYS A 303 3.56 19.90 -7.71
CA LYS A 303 4.87 20.23 -8.33
C LYS A 303 5.94 19.16 -8.10
N ALA A 304 5.53 17.94 -7.81
CA ALA A 304 6.36 16.75 -7.63
C ALA A 304 5.65 15.52 -8.20
N PRO A 305 6.37 14.51 -8.66
CA PRO A 305 5.74 13.23 -9.05
C PRO A 305 5.18 12.52 -7.82
N PRO A 306 4.23 11.58 -8.02
CA PRO A 306 3.69 10.78 -6.91
C PRO A 306 4.76 9.84 -6.35
N ASP A 307 4.67 9.57 -5.08
CA ASP A 307 5.57 8.69 -4.36
C ASP A 307 4.97 7.29 -4.13
N MET A 308 5.76 6.41 -3.53
CA MET A 308 5.37 5.02 -3.31
C MET A 308 4.10 4.89 -2.46
N PHE A 309 3.93 5.69 -1.43
CA PHE A 309 2.72 5.64 -0.59
C PHE A 309 1.52 6.31 -1.25
N THR A 310 1.73 7.28 -2.14
CA THR A 310 0.67 7.82 -3.01
C THR A 310 0.12 6.72 -3.92
N ALA A 311 0.98 5.96 -4.57
CA ALA A 311 0.55 4.83 -5.41
C ALA A 311 -0.11 3.71 -4.57
N GLY A 312 0.35 3.49 -3.33
CA GLY A 312 -0.27 2.57 -2.38
C GLY A 312 -1.68 2.98 -1.98
N GLY A 313 -1.87 4.25 -1.59
CA GLY A 313 -3.19 4.80 -1.30
C GLY A 313 -4.16 4.69 -2.47
N PHE A 314 -3.70 4.98 -3.69
CA PHE A 314 -4.49 4.77 -4.91
C PHE A 314 -4.88 3.29 -5.08
N ALA A 315 -3.96 2.35 -4.84
CA ALA A 315 -4.27 0.92 -4.92
C ALA A 315 -5.34 0.50 -3.89
N ALA A 316 -5.31 1.06 -2.68
CA ALA A 316 -6.36 0.85 -1.70
C ALA A 316 -7.71 1.43 -2.17
N ALA A 317 -7.72 2.61 -2.79
CA ALA A 317 -8.91 3.18 -3.41
C ALA A 317 -9.46 2.29 -4.53
N SER A 318 -8.58 1.70 -5.37
CA SER A 318 -8.98 0.76 -6.40
C SER A 318 -9.65 -0.49 -5.81
N ALA A 319 -9.11 -1.04 -4.74
CA ALA A 319 -9.71 -2.18 -4.05
C ALA A 319 -11.09 -1.84 -3.47
N VAL A 320 -11.22 -0.68 -2.79
CA VAL A 320 -12.50 -0.18 -2.25
C VAL A 320 -13.53 0.02 -3.36
N PHE A 321 -13.15 0.73 -4.43
CA PHE A 321 -14.03 1.01 -5.56
C PHE A 321 -14.55 -0.27 -6.21
N ASN A 322 -13.68 -1.23 -6.50
CA ASN A 322 -14.05 -2.50 -7.12
C ASN A 322 -14.95 -3.34 -6.20
N ALA A 323 -14.67 -3.36 -4.89
CA ALA A 323 -15.48 -4.07 -3.91
C ALA A 323 -16.88 -3.47 -3.79
N LEU A 324 -17.00 -2.15 -3.61
CA LEU A 324 -18.27 -1.46 -3.47
C LEU A 324 -19.07 -1.42 -4.78
N SER A 325 -18.42 -1.41 -5.94
CA SER A 325 -19.09 -1.53 -7.23
C SER A 325 -19.77 -2.90 -7.40
N LYS A 326 -19.16 -3.97 -6.86
CA LYS A 326 -19.75 -5.32 -6.85
C LYS A 326 -20.82 -5.49 -5.77
N VAL A 327 -20.66 -4.80 -4.64
CA VAL A 327 -21.53 -4.90 -3.47
C VAL A 327 -21.95 -3.49 -3.02
N PRO A 328 -22.84 -2.81 -3.77
CA PRO A 328 -23.25 -1.44 -3.44
C PRO A 328 -23.98 -1.32 -2.10
N SER A 329 -24.45 -2.42 -1.53
CA SER A 329 -25.07 -2.43 -0.19
C SER A 329 -24.08 -2.14 0.94
N GLY A 330 -22.77 -2.36 0.72
CA GLY A 330 -21.75 -2.31 1.77
C GLY A 330 -21.81 -3.49 2.76
N ASN A 331 -22.61 -4.53 2.47
CA ASN A 331 -22.71 -5.71 3.34
C ASN A 331 -21.37 -6.43 3.47
N SER A 332 -20.85 -6.53 4.68
CA SER A 332 -19.48 -7.00 4.95
C SER A 332 -19.22 -8.45 4.52
N GLU A 333 -20.18 -9.37 4.70
CA GLU A 333 -20.01 -10.77 4.28
C GLU A 333 -19.97 -10.89 2.75
N GLN A 334 -20.79 -10.12 2.07
CA GLN A 334 -20.78 -10.05 0.61
C GLN A 334 -19.49 -9.38 0.10
N LEU A 335 -19.00 -8.32 0.79
CA LEU A 335 -17.73 -7.68 0.47
C LEU A 335 -16.56 -8.66 0.61
N VAL A 336 -16.48 -9.42 1.70
CA VAL A 336 -15.45 -10.46 1.87
C VAL A 336 -15.49 -11.45 0.71
N ALA A 337 -16.66 -11.99 0.38
CA ALA A 337 -16.81 -12.95 -0.72
C ALA A 337 -16.44 -12.33 -2.09
N ALA A 338 -16.79 -11.07 -2.33
CA ALA A 338 -16.46 -10.38 -3.59
C ALA A 338 -14.98 -10.01 -3.72
N MET A 339 -14.29 -9.82 -2.60
CA MET A 339 -12.86 -9.44 -2.56
C MET A 339 -11.93 -10.65 -2.58
N GLU A 340 -12.36 -11.83 -2.14
CA GLU A 340 -11.56 -13.06 -2.23
C GLU A 340 -11.23 -13.41 -3.69
N GLY A 341 -9.96 -13.37 -4.05
CA GLY A 341 -9.49 -13.59 -5.42
C GLY A 341 -9.82 -12.44 -6.40
N MET A 342 -10.22 -11.28 -5.91
CA MET A 342 -10.52 -10.12 -6.75
C MET A 342 -9.25 -9.59 -7.43
N ASN A 343 -9.34 -9.42 -8.76
CA ASN A 343 -8.35 -8.69 -9.55
C ASN A 343 -8.78 -7.23 -9.68
N PHE A 344 -7.84 -6.31 -9.64
CA PHE A 344 -8.06 -4.88 -9.82
C PHE A 344 -6.80 -4.17 -10.33
N ASP A 345 -7.01 -3.15 -11.16
CA ASP A 345 -5.93 -2.35 -11.71
C ASP A 345 -5.51 -1.23 -10.76
N THR A 346 -4.23 -0.89 -10.81
CA THR A 346 -3.62 0.15 -9.97
C THR A 346 -2.52 0.89 -10.72
N PRO A 347 -2.05 2.05 -10.26
CA PRO A 347 -0.86 2.69 -10.82
C PRO A 347 0.38 1.80 -10.81
N LYS A 348 0.47 0.85 -9.87
CA LYS A 348 1.57 -0.11 -9.77
C LYS A 348 1.47 -1.27 -10.77
N GLY A 349 0.38 -1.36 -11.50
CA GLY A 349 -0.01 -2.47 -12.35
C GLY A 349 -1.16 -3.29 -11.78
N PRO A 350 -1.50 -4.42 -12.41
CA PRO A 350 -2.57 -5.28 -11.93
C PRO A 350 -2.22 -5.92 -10.59
N MET A 351 -3.18 -6.00 -9.70
CA MET A 351 -3.08 -6.64 -8.39
C MET A 351 -4.21 -7.64 -8.21
N SER A 352 -3.99 -8.65 -7.36
CA SER A 352 -5.04 -9.61 -7.00
C SER A 352 -4.94 -9.98 -5.53
N PHE A 353 -6.09 -10.04 -4.84
CA PHE A 353 -6.13 -10.60 -3.50
C PHE A 353 -6.04 -12.13 -3.54
N ARG A 354 -5.04 -12.69 -2.92
CA ARG A 354 -4.94 -14.14 -2.75
C ARG A 354 -6.03 -14.64 -1.79
N LYS A 355 -6.80 -15.66 -2.22
CA LYS A 355 -7.93 -16.16 -1.41
C LYS A 355 -7.54 -16.66 -0.03
N GLN A 356 -6.35 -17.25 0.09
CA GLN A 356 -5.92 -17.96 1.31
C GLN A 356 -5.72 -16.99 2.49
N ASP A 357 -5.19 -15.81 2.27
CA ASP A 357 -4.77 -14.87 3.32
C ASP A 357 -5.09 -13.41 3.02
N HIS A 358 -5.75 -13.13 1.90
CA HIS A 358 -6.14 -11.81 1.44
C HIS A 358 -4.98 -10.82 1.22
N GLN A 359 -3.75 -11.35 1.03
CA GLN A 359 -2.62 -10.55 0.59
C GLN A 359 -2.75 -10.21 -0.89
N ALA A 360 -2.65 -8.93 -1.23
CA ALA A 360 -2.54 -8.54 -2.63
C ALA A 360 -1.15 -8.88 -3.18
N LEU A 361 -1.13 -9.59 -4.29
CA LEU A 361 0.09 -9.93 -5.02
C LEU A 361 0.39 -8.81 -6.01
N GLN A 362 1.65 -8.38 -6.08
CA GLN A 362 2.11 -7.28 -6.91
C GLN A 362 3.57 -7.47 -7.33
N SER A 363 3.98 -6.85 -8.44
CA SER A 363 5.39 -6.79 -8.86
C SER A 363 6.20 -5.88 -7.92
N MET A 364 7.51 -6.13 -7.89
CA MET A 364 8.52 -5.28 -7.27
C MET A 364 9.53 -4.84 -8.33
N TYR A 365 10.38 -3.88 -8.02
CA TYR A 365 11.39 -3.37 -8.94
C TYR A 365 12.76 -3.40 -8.29
N HIS A 366 13.75 -3.95 -9.00
CA HIS A 366 15.17 -3.81 -8.68
C HIS A 366 15.67 -2.54 -9.37
N PHE A 367 16.20 -1.62 -8.59
CA PHE A 367 16.70 -0.33 -9.06
C PHE A 367 18.18 -0.13 -8.75
N ARG A 368 18.78 0.83 -9.47
CA ARG A 368 20.09 1.41 -9.17
C ARG A 368 19.94 2.92 -9.03
N ILE A 369 20.65 3.53 -8.08
CA ILE A 369 20.71 4.99 -7.93
C ILE A 369 21.52 5.55 -9.10
N LYS A 370 20.93 6.49 -9.86
CA LYS A 370 21.55 7.12 -11.03
C LYS A 370 22.71 8.01 -10.63
N LYS A 371 23.77 7.97 -11.44
CA LYS A 371 24.87 8.93 -11.40
C LYS A 371 24.46 10.25 -12.06
N ASP A 372 23.93 10.17 -13.27
CA ASP A 372 23.53 11.32 -14.08
C ASP A 372 22.01 11.50 -14.03
N GLN A 373 21.57 12.48 -13.24
CA GLN A 373 20.17 12.81 -12.99
C GLN A 373 19.77 14.00 -13.85
N LYS A 374 18.73 13.85 -14.70
CA LYS A 374 18.23 14.90 -15.59
C LYS A 374 17.51 16.03 -14.84
N ASN A 375 16.93 15.73 -13.71
CA ASN A 375 16.25 16.66 -12.81
C ASN A 375 16.25 16.11 -11.38
N GLU A 376 15.74 16.86 -10.43
CA GLU A 376 15.72 16.53 -9.00
C GLU A 376 14.93 15.26 -8.64
N TRP A 377 14.10 14.73 -9.53
CA TRP A 377 13.26 13.55 -9.32
C TRP A 377 13.75 12.33 -10.11
N ASP A 378 14.69 12.49 -11.03
CA ASP A 378 15.23 11.41 -11.87
C ASP A 378 16.30 10.61 -11.13
N LEU A 379 15.88 9.97 -10.02
CA LEU A 379 16.77 9.38 -9.03
C LEU A 379 17.22 7.95 -9.35
N LEU A 380 16.32 7.16 -9.95
CA LEU A 380 16.47 5.71 -10.08
C LEU A 380 16.49 5.24 -11.53
N GLU A 381 17.35 4.28 -11.79
CA GLU A 381 17.39 3.47 -13.01
C GLU A 381 16.74 2.11 -12.72
N LEU A 382 15.86 1.68 -13.63
CA LEU A 382 15.28 0.34 -13.56
C LEU A 382 16.32 -0.70 -13.99
N VAL A 383 16.70 -1.61 -13.10
CA VAL A 383 17.53 -2.78 -13.43
C VAL A 383 16.65 -3.88 -13.98
N ARG A 384 15.58 -4.25 -13.26
CA ARG A 384 14.53 -5.15 -13.74
C ARG A 384 13.24 -5.04 -12.92
N GLU A 385 12.13 -5.40 -13.52
CA GLU A 385 10.92 -5.75 -12.80
C GLU A 385 11.04 -7.16 -12.23
N ILE A 386 10.52 -7.38 -11.03
CA ILE A 386 10.42 -8.67 -10.35
C ILE A 386 8.94 -9.01 -10.28
N PRO A 387 8.42 -9.83 -11.19
CA PRO A 387 7.01 -10.22 -11.20
C PRO A 387 6.59 -10.93 -9.91
N ALA A 388 5.33 -10.79 -9.51
CA ALA A 388 4.79 -11.47 -8.33
C ALA A 388 5.01 -13.00 -8.38
N ALA A 389 4.98 -13.60 -9.57
CA ALA A 389 5.22 -15.03 -9.76
C ALA A 389 6.65 -15.48 -9.39
N GLU A 390 7.63 -14.58 -9.47
CA GLU A 390 9.01 -14.85 -9.04
C GLU A 390 9.21 -14.74 -7.52
N MET A 391 8.19 -14.28 -6.80
CA MET A 391 8.21 -14.10 -5.35
C MET A 391 7.15 -15.01 -4.70
N PRO A 392 7.36 -16.32 -4.61
CA PRO A 392 6.39 -17.25 -4.03
C PRO A 392 6.24 -16.98 -2.53
N LEU A 393 5.28 -16.15 -2.17
CA LEU A 393 5.02 -15.79 -0.78
C LEU A 393 4.38 -16.95 -0.01
N PRO A 394 4.93 -17.35 1.14
CA PRO A 394 4.32 -18.40 1.96
C PRO A 394 2.97 -17.93 2.52
N VAL A 395 2.01 -18.85 2.59
CA VAL A 395 0.73 -18.65 3.29
C VAL A 395 0.95 -19.03 4.75
N LYS A 396 0.84 -18.08 5.67
CA LYS A 396 1.18 -18.26 7.10
C LYS A 396 -0.02 -18.19 8.04
N ASN A 397 -1.21 -17.83 7.52
CA ASN A 397 -2.42 -17.77 8.33
C ASN A 397 -3.00 -19.17 8.58
N LYS A 398 -3.84 -19.26 9.61
CA LYS A 398 -4.68 -20.43 9.90
C LYS A 398 -6.13 -20.03 9.61
N ARG A 399 -6.71 -20.55 8.54
CA ARG A 399 -8.15 -20.41 8.25
C ARG A 399 -8.98 -21.27 9.18
#